data_863de85871295f31be8e8f1539152cfc
#
_entry.id   863de85871295f31be8e8f1539152cfc
#
_cell.length_a   1.000
_cell.length_b   1.000
_cell.length_c   1.000
_cell.angle_alpha   90.00
_cell.angle_beta   90.00
_cell.angle_gamma   90.00
#
_symmetry.space_group_name_H-M   'P 1'
#
loop_
_entity.id
_entity.type
_entity.pdbx_description
1 polymer ?
#
loop_
_entity_poly.entity_id
_entity_poly.type
_entity_poly.pdbx_seq_one_letter_code
_entity_poly.pdbx_strand_id
1 'polypeptide(L)'
;MYKRQRLLCDDEGAISPYRVIHEMNTLFDKNKTVVTHDAGNPRDQIVPFYEVHTPRGYLGWGKSTHLGSSLGMALGGKLARPDWLSVNFVGDTGFGQTANDFETAVRSNLPIMTVLVNNGVMGGYGAYMPDAVEKYQSSATGGDYTAMAKAMGGYAERVDKASDVRSALERGIEQTEQGNAVLLEFITKEEPVLATANKWGM
;
A
#
# COMPACT_ATOMS: atom_id res chain seq x y z
N MET A 1 -5.16 -19.79 13.94
CA MET A 1 -6.21 -19.09 13.21
C MET A 1 -6.73 -17.86 13.95
N TYR A 2 -7.14 -17.95 15.22
CA TYR A 2 -7.70 -16.81 16.01
C TYR A 2 -6.78 -15.58 16.21
N LYS A 3 -5.46 -15.74 16.31
CA LYS A 3 -4.54 -14.61 16.45
C LYS A 3 -4.47 -13.74 15.18
N ARG A 4 -4.69 -14.31 14.00
CA ARG A 4 -4.70 -13.56 12.72
C ARG A 4 -5.97 -12.73 12.55
N GLN A 5 -7.12 -13.22 13.00
CA GLN A 5 -8.38 -12.47 12.93
C GLN A 5 -8.35 -11.20 13.78
N ARG A 6 -7.68 -11.21 14.94
CA ARG A 6 -7.52 -10.01 15.78
C ARG A 6 -6.75 -8.91 15.06
N LEU A 7 -5.72 -9.24 14.28
CA LEU A 7 -4.95 -8.25 13.51
C LEU A 7 -5.80 -7.58 12.43
N LEU A 8 -6.74 -8.32 11.83
CA LEU A 8 -7.60 -7.82 10.75
C LEU A 8 -8.72 -6.89 11.24
N CYS A 9 -9.04 -6.93 12.52
CA CYS A 9 -10.14 -6.17 13.13
C CYS A 9 -9.66 -5.25 14.27
N ASP A 10 -8.36 -4.96 14.35
CA ASP A 10 -7.80 -4.06 15.36
C ASP A 10 -8.09 -2.61 15.00
N ASP A 11 -8.98 -1.98 15.78
CA ASP A 11 -9.42 -0.59 15.60
C ASP A 11 -8.88 0.34 16.69
N GLU A 12 -8.00 -0.17 17.58
CA GLU A 12 -7.43 0.62 18.67
C GLU A 12 -6.19 1.41 18.20
N GLY A 13 -6.22 2.72 18.40
CA GLY A 13 -5.11 3.62 18.09
C GLY A 13 -4.92 3.87 16.59
N ALA A 14 -3.66 3.92 16.14
CA ALA A 14 -3.34 4.09 14.73
C ALA A 14 -3.76 2.86 13.91
N ILE A 15 -4.09 3.10 12.63
CA ILE A 15 -4.61 2.06 11.74
C ILE A 15 -3.63 0.88 11.65
N SER A 16 -4.12 -0.34 11.82
CA SER A 16 -3.36 -1.53 11.48
C SER A 16 -3.29 -1.70 9.95
N PRO A 17 -2.11 -1.94 9.35
CA PRO A 17 -2.02 -2.24 7.92
C PRO A 17 -2.83 -3.49 7.54
N TYR A 18 -3.01 -4.41 8.46
CA TYR A 18 -3.86 -5.59 8.26
C TYR A 18 -5.34 -5.27 8.17
N ARG A 19 -5.82 -4.19 8.84
CA ARG A 19 -7.19 -3.70 8.67
C ARG A 19 -7.40 -3.20 7.23
N VAL A 20 -6.46 -2.47 6.67
CA VAL A 20 -6.54 -2.02 5.27
C VAL A 20 -6.63 -3.22 4.32
N ILE A 21 -5.77 -4.24 4.50
CA ILE A 21 -5.79 -5.46 3.69
C ILE A 21 -7.10 -6.23 3.83
N HIS A 22 -7.68 -6.27 5.04
CA HIS A 22 -8.99 -6.90 5.28
C HIS A 22 -10.09 -6.22 4.46
N GLU A 23 -10.16 -4.90 4.51
CA GLU A 23 -11.17 -4.16 3.75
C GLU A 23 -10.96 -4.29 2.23
N MET A 24 -9.72 -4.29 1.75
CA MET A 24 -9.41 -4.61 0.35
C MET A 24 -9.94 -6.00 -0.04
N ASN A 25 -9.77 -7.00 0.83
CA ASN A 25 -10.28 -8.36 0.58
C ASN A 25 -11.80 -8.44 0.49
N THR A 26 -12.51 -7.59 1.23
CA THR A 26 -13.97 -7.62 1.27
C THR A 26 -14.64 -6.76 0.19
N LEU A 27 -13.96 -5.69 -0.26
CA LEU A 27 -14.51 -4.71 -1.19
C LEU A 27 -14.17 -5.00 -2.66
N PHE A 28 -12.94 -5.46 -2.94
CA PHE A 28 -12.49 -5.58 -4.32
C PHE A 28 -13.08 -6.80 -5.03
N ASP A 29 -13.58 -6.60 -6.26
CA ASP A 29 -13.90 -7.72 -7.14
C ASP A 29 -12.63 -8.44 -7.56
N LYS A 30 -12.36 -9.56 -6.94
CA LYS A 30 -11.14 -10.37 -7.14
C LYS A 30 -11.02 -10.99 -8.53
N ASN A 31 -12.10 -10.96 -9.31
CA ASN A 31 -12.08 -11.42 -10.71
C ASN A 31 -11.68 -10.30 -11.67
N LYS A 32 -11.79 -9.03 -11.24
CA LYS A 32 -11.48 -7.84 -12.03
C LYS A 32 -10.54 -6.86 -11.33
N THR A 33 -9.67 -7.38 -10.47
CA THR A 33 -8.67 -6.57 -9.79
C THR A 33 -7.28 -7.15 -10.00
N VAL A 34 -6.33 -6.29 -10.30
CA VAL A 34 -4.90 -6.60 -10.21
C VAL A 34 -4.31 -5.80 -9.05
N VAL A 35 -3.64 -6.47 -8.13
CA VAL A 35 -2.93 -5.85 -7.02
C VAL A 35 -1.44 -6.03 -7.20
N THR A 36 -0.69 -4.95 -7.03
CA THR A 36 0.76 -5.00 -6.95
C THR A 36 1.22 -4.69 -5.53
N HIS A 37 2.33 -5.23 -5.11
CA HIS A 37 2.91 -4.91 -3.82
C HIS A 37 4.34 -4.40 -3.96
N ASP A 38 4.71 -3.50 -3.05
CA ASP A 38 6.08 -3.03 -2.95
C ASP A 38 6.93 -3.92 -2.01
N ALA A 39 8.22 -3.68 -2.00
CA ALA A 39 9.17 -4.37 -1.14
C ALA A 39 9.02 -3.98 0.34
N GLY A 40 9.65 -4.76 1.21
CA GLY A 40 9.64 -4.51 2.65
C GLY A 40 8.34 -4.89 3.35
N ASN A 41 7.96 -4.11 4.36
CA ASN A 41 6.78 -4.38 5.17
C ASN A 41 5.48 -4.54 4.37
N PRO A 42 5.16 -3.71 3.37
CA PRO A 42 3.95 -3.90 2.55
C PRO A 42 3.85 -5.30 1.94
N ARG A 43 4.95 -5.82 1.36
CA ARG A 43 4.98 -7.19 0.85
C ARG A 43 4.68 -8.22 1.95
N ASP A 44 5.40 -8.12 3.06
CA ASP A 44 5.33 -9.13 4.12
C ASP A 44 4.00 -9.08 4.89
N GLN A 45 3.29 -7.96 4.81
CA GLN A 45 1.95 -7.79 5.37
C GLN A 45 0.86 -8.30 4.43
N ILE A 46 0.92 -7.99 3.12
CA ILE A 46 -0.18 -8.32 2.20
C ILE A 46 -0.15 -9.79 1.73
N VAL A 47 1.03 -10.35 1.46
CA VAL A 47 1.19 -11.72 0.91
C VAL A 47 0.45 -12.80 1.72
N PRO A 48 0.47 -12.81 3.06
CA PRO A 48 -0.20 -13.87 3.81
C PRO A 48 -1.72 -13.72 3.92
N PHE A 49 -2.31 -12.60 3.52
CA PHE A 49 -3.70 -12.27 3.80
C PHE A 49 -4.54 -11.91 2.58
N TYR A 50 -3.94 -11.39 1.51
CA TYR A 50 -4.69 -11.02 0.32
C TYR A 50 -5.02 -12.26 -0.52
N GLU A 51 -6.30 -12.42 -0.82
CA GLU A 51 -6.81 -13.53 -1.63
C GLU A 51 -6.88 -13.16 -3.11
N VAL A 52 -6.36 -14.03 -3.96
CA VAL A 52 -6.32 -13.86 -5.42
C VAL A 52 -7.13 -14.94 -6.10
N HIS A 53 -8.11 -14.58 -6.93
CA HIS A 53 -8.98 -15.54 -7.60
C HIS A 53 -8.68 -15.69 -9.09
N THR A 54 -7.97 -14.74 -9.69
CA THR A 54 -7.72 -14.73 -11.13
C THR A 54 -6.22 -14.82 -11.44
N PRO A 55 -5.81 -15.62 -12.42
CA PRO A 55 -4.41 -15.65 -12.87
C PRO A 55 -3.92 -14.27 -13.24
N ARG A 56 -2.73 -13.89 -12.76
CA ARG A 56 -2.12 -12.56 -12.90
C ARG A 56 -2.93 -11.42 -12.24
N GLY A 57 -3.83 -11.74 -11.31
CA GLY A 57 -4.49 -10.75 -10.45
C GLY A 57 -3.61 -10.23 -9.31
N TYR A 58 -2.38 -10.75 -9.17
CA TYR A 58 -1.41 -10.33 -8.18
C TYR A 58 -0.01 -10.32 -8.79
N LEU A 59 0.66 -9.18 -8.70
CA LEU A 59 1.99 -8.96 -9.29
C LEU A 59 2.96 -8.47 -8.22
N GLY A 60 4.16 -9.00 -8.21
CA GLY A 60 5.21 -8.57 -7.29
C GLY A 60 6.56 -9.19 -7.62
N TRP A 61 7.62 -8.60 -7.08
CA TRP A 61 9.01 -9.04 -7.28
C TRP A 61 9.45 -10.13 -6.29
N GLY A 62 8.52 -10.83 -5.66
CA GLY A 62 8.86 -11.83 -4.66
C GLY A 62 9.63 -11.22 -3.48
N LYS A 63 10.77 -11.79 -3.11
CA LYS A 63 11.63 -11.30 -2.03
C LYS A 63 12.65 -10.22 -2.44
N SER A 64 12.48 -9.59 -3.59
CA SER A 64 13.31 -8.43 -3.94
C SER A 64 13.16 -7.31 -2.91
N THR A 65 14.22 -6.57 -2.68
CA THR A 65 14.25 -5.37 -1.85
C THR A 65 14.12 -4.09 -2.65
N HIS A 66 13.65 -4.18 -3.89
CA HIS A 66 13.47 -3.05 -4.80
C HIS A 66 12.25 -2.22 -4.42
N LEU A 67 12.47 -1.12 -3.71
CA LEU A 67 11.43 -0.17 -3.33
C LEU A 67 10.95 0.66 -4.53
N GLY A 68 9.65 0.97 -4.56
CA GLY A 68 9.02 1.79 -5.59
C GLY A 68 8.58 1.04 -6.86
N SER A 69 8.97 -0.22 -7.04
CA SER A 69 8.65 -0.97 -8.26
C SER A 69 7.15 -1.23 -8.46
N SER A 70 6.37 -1.24 -7.39
CA SER A 70 4.95 -1.59 -7.43
C SER A 70 4.11 -0.58 -8.21
N LEU A 71 4.47 0.70 -8.21
CA LEU A 71 3.75 1.74 -8.93
C LEU A 71 3.83 1.51 -10.44
N GLY A 72 5.02 1.29 -10.99
CA GLY A 72 5.19 0.95 -12.41
C GLY A 72 4.48 -0.34 -12.82
N MET A 73 4.47 -1.36 -11.94
CA MET A 73 3.71 -2.59 -12.17
C MET A 73 2.20 -2.34 -12.19
N ALA A 74 1.67 -1.44 -11.34
CA ALA A 74 0.25 -1.09 -11.36
C ALA A 74 -0.14 -0.35 -12.63
N LEU A 75 0.69 0.56 -13.12
CA LEU A 75 0.51 1.22 -14.43
C LEU A 75 0.46 0.17 -15.56
N GLY A 76 1.42 -0.75 -15.59
CA GLY A 76 1.44 -1.86 -16.55
C GLY A 76 0.22 -2.77 -16.42
N GLY A 77 -0.23 -3.05 -15.21
CA GLY A 77 -1.45 -3.81 -14.92
C GLY A 77 -2.69 -3.15 -15.50
N LYS A 78 -2.82 -1.82 -15.34
CA LYS A 78 -3.93 -1.04 -15.89
C LYS A 78 -3.92 -1.01 -17.43
N LEU A 79 -2.75 -0.86 -18.02
CA LEU A 79 -2.59 -0.94 -19.48
C LEU A 79 -2.98 -2.31 -20.04
N ALA A 80 -2.57 -3.38 -19.37
CA ALA A 80 -2.87 -4.75 -19.79
C ALA A 80 -4.34 -5.15 -19.57
N ARG A 81 -5.02 -4.51 -18.62
CA ARG A 81 -6.41 -4.79 -18.19
C ARG A 81 -7.16 -3.47 -17.97
N PRO A 82 -7.51 -2.74 -19.04
CA PRO A 82 -8.10 -1.39 -18.91
C PRO A 82 -9.39 -1.33 -18.08
N ASP A 83 -10.19 -2.39 -18.14
CA ASP A 83 -11.49 -2.49 -17.43
C ASP A 83 -11.37 -2.99 -15.98
N TRP A 84 -10.15 -3.30 -15.52
CA TRP A 84 -9.91 -3.81 -14.18
C TRP A 84 -9.49 -2.69 -13.23
N LEU A 85 -9.83 -2.85 -11.96
CA LEU A 85 -9.21 -2.06 -10.89
C LEU A 85 -7.72 -2.46 -10.78
N SER A 86 -6.82 -1.49 -10.93
CA SER A 86 -5.38 -1.70 -10.72
C SER A 86 -4.95 -1.02 -9.44
N VAL A 87 -4.42 -1.79 -8.50
CA VAL A 87 -4.09 -1.34 -7.14
C VAL A 87 -2.60 -1.47 -6.89
N ASN A 88 -1.99 -0.37 -6.46
CA ASN A 88 -0.62 -0.30 -5.97
C ASN A 88 -0.63 -0.30 -4.43
N PHE A 89 -0.20 -1.39 -3.78
CA PHE A 89 -0.04 -1.47 -2.33
C PHE A 89 1.41 -1.18 -1.95
N VAL A 90 1.66 -0.04 -1.32
CA VAL A 90 3.01 0.52 -1.15
C VAL A 90 3.19 1.18 0.22
N GLY A 91 4.41 1.18 0.74
CA GLY A 91 4.80 1.97 1.91
C GLY A 91 5.28 3.38 1.54
N ASP A 92 5.38 4.23 2.54
CA ASP A 92 5.82 5.63 2.42
C ASP A 92 7.18 5.78 1.71
N THR A 93 8.18 5.02 2.14
CA THR A 93 9.51 5.06 1.52
C THR A 93 9.48 4.62 0.06
N GLY A 94 8.74 3.55 -0.26
CA GLY A 94 8.61 3.05 -1.63
C GLY A 94 7.92 4.07 -2.54
N PHE A 95 6.81 4.63 -2.08
CA PHE A 95 6.11 5.68 -2.82
C PHE A 95 6.97 6.94 -2.96
N GLY A 96 7.64 7.38 -1.89
CA GLY A 96 8.49 8.57 -1.93
C GLY A 96 9.64 8.48 -2.95
N GLN A 97 10.13 7.29 -3.26
CA GLN A 97 11.19 7.09 -4.28
C GLN A 97 10.67 7.20 -5.72
N THR A 98 9.41 6.87 -5.97
CA THR A 98 8.84 6.79 -7.33
C THR A 98 7.56 7.60 -7.50
N ALA A 99 7.25 8.49 -6.56
CA ALA A 99 6.00 9.26 -6.56
C ALA A 99 5.77 10.05 -7.86
N ASN A 100 6.83 10.47 -8.55
CA ASN A 100 6.73 11.17 -9.83
C ASN A 100 6.04 10.32 -10.92
N ASP A 101 6.09 9.00 -10.84
CA ASP A 101 5.37 8.12 -11.76
C ASP A 101 3.84 8.18 -11.56
N PHE A 102 3.38 8.73 -10.43
CA PHE A 102 1.95 9.02 -10.23
C PHE A 102 1.45 10.12 -11.19
N GLU A 103 2.30 11.11 -11.53
CA GLU A 103 2.01 12.07 -12.59
C GLU A 103 1.78 11.36 -13.94
N THR A 104 2.56 10.32 -14.22
CA THR A 104 2.37 9.52 -15.42
C THR A 104 0.99 8.85 -15.45
N ALA A 105 0.49 8.37 -14.31
CA ALA A 105 -0.87 7.83 -14.21
C ALA A 105 -1.91 8.90 -14.57
N VAL A 106 -1.78 10.10 -14.02
CA VAL A 106 -2.69 11.23 -14.27
C VAL A 106 -2.65 11.66 -15.73
N ARG A 107 -1.47 12.00 -16.24
CA ARG A 107 -1.26 12.51 -17.61
C ARG A 107 -1.67 11.51 -18.69
N SER A 108 -1.51 10.21 -18.42
CA SER A 108 -1.82 9.15 -19.37
C SER A 108 -3.24 8.59 -19.21
N ASN A 109 -4.07 9.19 -18.36
CA ASN A 109 -5.42 8.73 -18.04
C ASN A 109 -5.47 7.23 -17.66
N LEU A 110 -4.56 6.83 -16.77
CA LEU A 110 -4.50 5.49 -16.21
C LEU A 110 -5.05 5.52 -14.77
N PRO A 111 -6.36 5.29 -14.58
CA PRO A 111 -6.99 5.34 -13.27
C PRO A 111 -6.56 4.13 -12.43
N ILE A 112 -5.45 4.26 -11.74
CA ILE A 112 -4.96 3.32 -10.73
C ILE A 112 -5.32 3.79 -9.33
N MET A 113 -5.38 2.89 -8.36
CA MET A 113 -5.51 3.21 -6.94
C MET A 113 -4.21 2.89 -6.20
N THR A 114 -3.54 3.90 -5.67
CA THR A 114 -2.43 3.72 -4.74
C THR A 114 -2.95 3.66 -3.31
N VAL A 115 -2.78 2.52 -2.67
CA VAL A 115 -3.03 2.27 -1.25
C VAL A 115 -1.69 2.40 -0.53
N LEU A 116 -1.47 3.57 0.04
CA LEU A 116 -0.23 3.94 0.73
C LEU A 116 -0.38 3.66 2.23
N VAL A 117 0.33 2.69 2.76
CA VAL A 117 0.44 2.42 4.20
C VAL A 117 1.63 3.18 4.75
N ASN A 118 1.35 4.33 5.38
CA ASN A 118 2.35 5.26 5.89
C ASN A 118 2.50 5.10 7.40
N ASN A 119 3.60 4.54 7.84
CA ASN A 119 3.95 4.43 9.26
C ASN A 119 5.08 5.39 9.69
N GLY A 120 5.58 6.23 8.78
CA GLY A 120 6.60 7.24 9.04
C GLY A 120 8.01 6.70 9.25
N VAL A 121 8.24 5.40 8.98
CA VAL A 121 9.57 4.79 9.22
C VAL A 121 9.93 3.72 8.20
N MET A 122 11.21 3.60 7.91
CA MET A 122 11.75 2.39 7.28
C MET A 122 11.81 1.27 8.32
N GLY A 123 10.84 0.35 8.26
CA GLY A 123 10.69 -0.72 9.24
C GLY A 123 11.93 -1.60 9.40
N GLY A 124 12.27 -1.94 10.65
CA GLY A 124 13.39 -2.81 10.98
C GLY A 124 14.75 -2.09 11.12
N TYR A 125 14.91 -0.86 10.63
CA TYR A 125 16.20 -0.16 10.69
C TYR A 125 16.70 0.09 12.11
N GLY A 126 15.80 0.31 13.07
CA GLY A 126 16.17 0.44 14.48
C GLY A 126 16.88 -0.79 15.05
N ALA A 127 16.57 -1.98 14.54
CA ALA A 127 17.25 -3.22 14.94
C ALA A 127 18.58 -3.45 14.19
N TYR A 128 18.64 -3.05 12.92
CA TYR A 128 19.83 -3.30 12.08
C TYR A 128 20.89 -2.22 12.21
N MET A 129 20.52 -0.97 12.46
CA MET A 129 21.42 0.18 12.49
C MET A 129 21.04 1.16 13.62
N PRO A 130 21.05 0.70 14.90
CA PRO A 130 20.56 1.51 16.02
C PRO A 130 21.32 2.84 16.16
N ASP A 131 22.63 2.83 16.03
CA ASP A 131 23.46 4.04 16.14
C ASP A 131 23.18 5.08 15.05
N ALA A 132 22.88 4.63 13.84
CA ALA A 132 22.52 5.53 12.72
C ALA A 132 21.12 6.12 12.91
N VAL A 133 20.19 5.32 13.42
CA VAL A 133 18.85 5.79 13.75
C VAL A 133 18.88 6.81 14.88
N GLU A 134 19.66 6.55 15.95
CA GLU A 134 19.79 7.46 17.08
C GLU A 134 20.44 8.79 16.67
N LYS A 135 21.57 8.74 15.93
CA LYS A 135 22.35 9.94 15.60
C LYS A 135 21.79 10.76 14.45
N TYR A 136 21.17 10.11 13.45
CA TYR A 136 20.82 10.73 12.17
C TYR A 136 19.36 10.57 11.80
N GLN A 137 18.54 9.94 12.65
CA GLN A 137 17.12 9.62 12.35
C GLN A 137 16.97 8.90 11.00
N SER A 138 17.92 8.03 10.67
CA SER A 138 18.04 7.42 9.33
C SER A 138 16.88 6.48 8.95
N SER A 139 16.01 6.14 9.90
CA SER A 139 14.78 5.38 9.63
C SER A 139 13.56 6.25 9.40
N ALA A 140 13.61 7.54 9.77
CA ALA A 140 12.45 8.41 9.65
C ALA A 140 12.14 8.73 8.18
N THR A 141 10.87 8.65 7.83
CA THR A 141 10.32 9.11 6.55
C THR A 141 9.31 10.20 6.81
N GLY A 142 9.04 11.04 5.82
CA GLY A 142 8.10 12.14 5.99
C GLY A 142 7.70 12.75 4.67
N GLY A 143 6.67 13.59 4.74
CA GLY A 143 6.12 14.31 3.60
C GLY A 143 4.60 14.33 3.63
N ASP A 144 4.01 15.19 2.82
CA ASP A 144 2.58 15.21 2.56
C ASP A 144 2.31 14.59 1.19
N TYR A 145 2.12 13.27 1.18
CA TYR A 145 1.91 12.51 -0.05
C TYR A 145 0.54 12.82 -0.68
N THR A 146 -0.47 13.17 0.12
CA THR A 146 -1.77 13.58 -0.40
C THR A 146 -1.68 14.94 -1.09
N ALA A 147 -0.96 15.91 -0.53
CA ALA A 147 -0.72 17.19 -1.19
C ALA A 147 0.07 16.99 -2.50
N MET A 148 1.06 16.12 -2.48
CA MET A 148 1.87 15.78 -3.67
C MET A 148 1.01 15.18 -4.79
N ALA A 149 0.17 14.20 -4.50
CA ALA A 149 -0.71 13.57 -5.48
C ALA A 149 -1.75 14.56 -6.05
N LYS A 150 -2.31 15.44 -5.21
CA LYS A 150 -3.21 16.52 -5.64
C LYS A 150 -2.51 17.54 -6.54
N ALA A 151 -1.27 17.90 -6.22
CA ALA A 151 -0.47 18.82 -7.05
C ALA A 151 -0.18 18.22 -8.44
N MET A 152 -0.13 16.90 -8.57
CA MET A 152 -0.02 16.18 -9.84
C MET A 152 -1.35 16.02 -10.58
N GLY A 153 -2.48 16.47 -10.00
CA GLY A 153 -3.80 16.41 -10.60
C GLY A 153 -4.60 15.13 -10.30
N GLY A 154 -4.15 14.28 -9.40
CA GLY A 154 -4.89 13.10 -8.96
C GLY A 154 -5.86 13.37 -7.81
N TYR A 155 -6.74 12.42 -7.55
CA TYR A 155 -7.52 12.39 -6.32
C TYR A 155 -6.66 11.85 -5.17
N ALA A 156 -6.72 12.49 -4.01
CA ALA A 156 -6.00 11.97 -2.84
C ALA A 156 -6.73 12.27 -1.53
N GLU A 157 -6.67 11.30 -0.63
CA GLU A 157 -7.28 11.36 0.70
C GLU A 157 -6.32 10.79 1.75
N ARG A 158 -6.25 11.45 2.93
CA ARG A 158 -5.53 10.93 4.11
C ARG A 158 -6.54 10.41 5.11
N VAL A 159 -6.28 9.20 5.60
CA VAL A 159 -7.12 8.46 6.55
C VAL A 159 -6.31 8.13 7.79
N ASP A 160 -6.76 8.57 8.95
CA ASP A 160 -6.10 8.38 10.24
C ASP A 160 -6.91 7.55 11.24
N LYS A 161 -8.15 7.16 10.89
CA LYS A 161 -9.03 6.35 11.73
C LYS A 161 -9.40 5.04 11.07
N ALA A 162 -9.35 3.96 11.83
CA ALA A 162 -9.69 2.62 11.35
C ALA A 162 -11.16 2.52 10.87
N SER A 163 -12.09 3.27 11.50
CA SER A 163 -13.49 3.35 11.08
C SER A 163 -13.69 3.84 9.65
N ASP A 164 -12.76 4.65 9.15
CA ASP A 164 -12.89 5.34 7.87
C ASP A 164 -12.22 4.59 6.72
N VAL A 165 -11.47 3.51 7.01
CA VAL A 165 -10.73 2.73 6.02
C VAL A 165 -11.64 2.22 4.91
N ARG A 166 -12.77 1.59 5.29
CA ARG A 166 -13.71 1.03 4.32
C ARG A 166 -14.29 2.09 3.40
N SER A 167 -14.83 3.17 3.97
CA SER A 167 -15.46 4.24 3.19
C SER A 167 -14.46 4.99 2.30
N ALA A 168 -13.20 5.11 2.72
CA ALA A 168 -12.15 5.68 1.87
C ALA A 168 -11.84 4.79 0.66
N LEU A 169 -11.74 3.46 0.86
CA LEU A 169 -11.57 2.52 -0.24
C LEU A 169 -12.75 2.53 -1.22
N GLU A 170 -13.99 2.62 -0.73
CA GLU A 170 -15.20 2.76 -1.55
C GLU A 170 -15.13 4.02 -2.40
N ARG A 171 -14.79 5.18 -1.82
CA ARG A 171 -14.57 6.42 -2.59
C ARG A 171 -13.43 6.30 -3.60
N GLY A 172 -12.35 5.62 -3.22
CA GLY A 172 -11.23 5.37 -4.13
C GLY A 172 -11.65 4.54 -5.36
N ILE A 173 -12.45 3.51 -5.18
CA ILE A 173 -13.03 2.73 -6.29
C ILE A 173 -13.85 3.64 -7.20
N GLU A 174 -14.79 4.40 -6.61
CA GLU A 174 -15.64 5.33 -7.35
C GLU A 174 -14.81 6.35 -8.16
N GLN A 175 -13.75 6.90 -7.57
CA GLN A 175 -12.88 7.83 -8.26
C GLN A 175 -12.10 7.18 -9.42
N THR A 176 -11.66 5.93 -9.28
CA THR A 176 -11.03 5.22 -10.40
C THR A 176 -12.03 4.92 -11.52
N GLU A 177 -13.28 4.63 -11.21
CA GLU A 177 -14.38 4.45 -12.20
C GLU A 177 -14.69 5.76 -12.95
N GLN A 178 -14.53 6.91 -12.29
CA GLN A 178 -14.61 8.25 -12.90
C GLN A 178 -13.38 8.62 -13.74
N GLY A 179 -12.36 7.77 -13.79
CA GLY A 179 -11.16 7.98 -14.59
C GLY A 179 -10.00 8.67 -13.84
N ASN A 180 -10.11 8.88 -12.55
CA ASN A 180 -9.07 9.54 -11.75
C ASN A 180 -8.00 8.55 -11.27
N ALA A 181 -6.73 8.96 -11.32
CA ALA A 181 -5.68 8.31 -10.55
C ALA A 181 -5.84 8.68 -9.07
N VAL A 182 -5.78 7.68 -8.19
CA VAL A 182 -6.14 7.81 -6.77
C VAL A 182 -4.97 7.49 -5.87
N LEU A 183 -4.75 8.31 -4.84
CA LEU A 183 -3.90 8.01 -3.70
C LEU A 183 -4.73 8.01 -2.41
N LEU A 184 -4.79 6.88 -1.73
CA LEU A 184 -5.33 6.77 -0.38
C LEU A 184 -4.18 6.54 0.59
N GLU A 185 -3.89 7.55 1.42
CA GLU A 185 -2.83 7.50 2.43
C GLU A 185 -3.43 7.10 3.78
N PHE A 186 -3.15 5.87 4.20
CA PHE A 186 -3.54 5.38 5.51
C PHE A 186 -2.39 5.58 6.50
N ILE A 187 -2.62 6.37 7.55
CA ILE A 187 -1.65 6.55 8.63
C ILE A 187 -1.69 5.33 9.53
N THR A 188 -0.69 4.47 9.36
CA THR A 188 -0.65 3.17 10.03
C THR A 188 0.34 3.15 11.17
N LYS A 189 0.14 2.25 12.11
CA LYS A 189 1.17 1.92 13.11
C LYS A 189 2.30 1.12 12.47
N GLU A 190 3.50 1.27 13.00
CA GLU A 190 4.56 0.31 12.72
C GLU A 190 4.14 -1.06 13.29
N GLU A 191 4.19 -2.09 12.44
CA GLU A 191 3.88 -3.46 12.85
C GLU A 191 5.18 -4.26 12.91
N PRO A 192 5.78 -4.41 14.11
CA PRO A 192 7.10 -5.00 14.25
C PRO A 192 7.10 -6.52 14.04
N VAL A 193 5.94 -7.17 14.19
CA VAL A 193 5.81 -8.63 14.04
C VAL A 193 5.08 -8.93 12.73
N LEU A 194 5.85 -9.18 11.69
CA LEU A 194 5.31 -9.62 10.42
C LEU A 194 4.79 -11.06 10.52
N ALA A 195 3.63 -11.33 9.92
CA ALA A 195 3.01 -12.66 9.97
C ALA A 195 3.88 -13.77 9.36
N THR A 196 4.86 -13.40 8.53
CA THR A 196 5.79 -14.31 7.86
C THR A 196 7.13 -14.47 8.57
N ALA A 197 7.53 -13.55 9.45
CA ALA A 197 8.88 -13.50 10.02
C ALA A 197 9.24 -14.71 10.89
N ASN A 198 8.25 -15.36 11.53
CA ASN A 198 8.50 -16.42 12.50
C ASN A 198 8.61 -17.84 11.90
N LYS A 199 8.56 -18.01 10.58
CA LYS A 199 8.60 -19.36 9.97
C LYS A 199 9.91 -19.73 9.27
N TRP A 200 10.84 -18.79 9.11
CA TRP A 200 12.03 -19.00 8.28
C TRP A 200 13.36 -18.89 9.03
N GLY A 201 13.35 -18.95 10.36
CA GLY A 201 14.58 -19.16 11.16
C GLY A 201 15.75 -18.30 10.70
N MET A 202 15.59 -16.98 10.66
CA MET A 202 16.72 -16.03 10.63
C MET A 202 16.88 -15.39 11.97
#